data_95d67fdd11ee0d0fb4ed8a6351b63969
#
_entry.id   95d67fdd11ee0d0fb4ed8a6351b63969
#
_cell.length_a   1.000
_cell.length_b   1.000
_cell.length_c   1.000
_cell.angle_alpha   90.00
_cell.angle_beta   90.00
_cell.angle_gamma   90.00
#
_symmetry.space_group_name_H-M   'P 1'
#
loop_
_entity.id
_entity.type
_entity.pdbx_description
1 polymer ?
#
loop_
_entity_poly.entity_id
_entity_poly.type
_entity_poly.pdbx_seq_one_letter_code
_entity_poly.pdbx_strand_id
1 'polypeptide(L)'
;MKTLKEKFGELSAKIKASGQPARVWFPQYTPASLLSAENWWEALAVCEYALDTKEDEKLTEDFFELIFSAFDCNVEVELNAEEYEFWWEKVMQVCDRVAEFSGAGWAQKGAQYSEARYGKRDMSYLFPCYEKAADMGWAEAEATVAYWRYMGFYCEQDKEEGERRFAALTSPEAILWGKHYRAFAEEFTGDKAKALQIRNELLAELPEGERLRAHVYAALGDALDRAEGNVAEEAAYYEKALEIVPNLYSLKNLATLYFRYPELN
;
A
#
# COMPACT_ATOMS: atom_id res chain seq x y z
N MET A 1 6.85 29.79 -13.10
CA MET A 1 7.30 28.40 -12.84
C MET A 1 6.28 27.49 -13.50
N LYS A 2 6.67 26.40 -14.17
CA LYS A 2 5.71 25.47 -14.77
C LYS A 2 4.90 24.76 -13.70
N THR A 3 3.61 24.55 -13.98
CA THR A 3 2.75 23.73 -13.14
C THR A 3 3.17 22.26 -13.20
N LEU A 4 2.78 21.45 -12.20
CA LEU A 4 3.02 20.00 -12.22
C LEU A 4 2.37 19.36 -13.45
N LYS A 5 1.18 19.79 -13.83
CA LYS A 5 0.46 19.35 -15.04
C LYS A 5 1.27 19.59 -16.33
N GLU A 6 1.88 20.78 -16.47
CA GLU A 6 2.74 21.09 -17.62
C GLU A 6 4.00 20.19 -17.63
N LYS A 7 4.65 20.01 -16.46
CA LYS A 7 5.82 19.13 -16.34
C LYS A 7 5.47 17.68 -16.70
N PHE A 8 4.33 17.17 -16.19
CA PHE A 8 3.85 15.82 -16.51
C PHE A 8 3.62 15.65 -18.01
N GLY A 9 2.94 16.61 -18.66
CA GLY A 9 2.69 16.58 -20.10
C GLY A 9 3.97 16.59 -20.93
N GLU A 10 4.96 17.39 -20.57
CA GLU A 10 6.27 17.45 -21.23
C GLU A 10 7.04 16.13 -21.09
N LEU A 11 7.04 15.54 -19.88
CA LEU A 11 7.71 14.27 -19.64
C LEU A 11 7.02 13.13 -20.41
N SER A 12 5.69 13.06 -20.38
CA SER A 12 4.92 12.08 -21.14
C SER A 12 5.23 12.18 -22.63
N ALA A 13 5.32 13.40 -23.18
CA ALA A 13 5.69 13.62 -24.58
C ALA A 13 7.13 13.17 -24.86
N LYS A 14 8.09 13.45 -23.97
CA LYS A 14 9.49 13.03 -24.07
C LYS A 14 9.62 11.50 -24.06
N ILE A 15 8.93 10.82 -23.16
CA ILE A 15 8.94 9.35 -23.05
C ILE A 15 8.40 8.76 -24.35
N LYS A 16 7.24 9.22 -24.82
CA LYS A 16 6.62 8.76 -26.08
C LYS A 16 7.52 9.01 -27.29
N ALA A 17 8.17 10.18 -27.37
CA ALA A 17 9.08 10.51 -28.45
C ALA A 17 10.38 9.68 -28.46
N SER A 18 10.76 9.10 -27.32
CA SER A 18 11.96 8.27 -27.24
C SER A 18 11.83 6.96 -28.02
N GLY A 19 10.60 6.46 -28.19
CA GLY A 19 10.31 5.17 -28.80
C GLY A 19 10.88 3.95 -28.04
N GLN A 20 11.39 4.15 -26.83
CA GLN A 20 11.94 3.09 -26.01
C GLN A 20 10.85 2.35 -25.26
N PRO A 21 11.00 1.03 -24.98
CA PRO A 21 10.09 0.30 -24.10
C PRO A 21 10.03 0.93 -22.69
N ALA A 22 8.85 0.95 -22.08
CA ALA A 22 8.67 1.57 -20.76
C ALA A 22 9.57 0.98 -19.68
N ARG A 23 9.83 -0.33 -19.72
CA ARG A 23 10.71 -1.05 -18.77
C ARG A 23 12.14 -0.49 -18.69
N VAL A 24 12.61 0.24 -19.69
CA VAL A 24 13.93 0.90 -19.66
C VAL A 24 13.97 2.03 -18.64
N TRP A 25 12.82 2.60 -18.32
CA TRP A 25 12.67 3.70 -17.37
C TRP A 25 12.45 3.23 -15.92
N PHE A 26 11.92 2.02 -15.70
CA PHE A 26 11.59 1.49 -14.36
C PHE A 26 12.76 1.54 -13.37
N PRO A 27 14.00 1.15 -13.74
CA PRO A 27 15.12 1.13 -12.79
C PRO A 27 15.56 2.50 -12.26
N GLN A 28 15.06 3.59 -12.82
CA GLN A 28 15.35 4.94 -12.35
C GLN A 28 14.61 5.27 -11.04
N TYR A 29 13.55 4.50 -10.75
CA TYR A 29 12.69 4.73 -9.61
C TYR A 29 12.90 3.63 -8.57
N THR A 30 13.35 4.04 -7.40
CA THR A 30 13.52 3.17 -6.22
C THR A 30 12.56 3.62 -5.13
N PRO A 31 12.26 2.79 -4.11
CA PRO A 31 11.45 3.21 -2.97
C PRO A 31 11.90 4.56 -2.39
N ALA A 32 13.20 4.75 -2.19
CA ALA A 32 13.74 6.01 -1.66
C ALA A 32 13.56 7.20 -2.62
N SER A 33 13.72 7.01 -3.93
CA SER A 33 13.53 8.10 -4.91
C SER A 33 12.07 8.54 -5.02
N LEU A 34 11.13 7.62 -4.83
CA LEU A 34 9.70 7.87 -4.91
C LEU A 34 9.13 8.64 -3.70
N LEU A 35 9.94 8.88 -2.66
CA LEU A 35 9.58 9.80 -1.57
C LEU A 35 9.55 11.26 -2.02
N SER A 36 10.18 11.58 -3.14
CA SER A 36 10.06 12.89 -3.79
C SER A 36 8.77 12.94 -4.62
N ALA A 37 7.95 13.95 -4.40
CA ALA A 37 6.73 14.15 -5.20
C ALA A 37 7.05 14.25 -6.71
N GLU A 38 8.12 14.94 -7.10
CA GLU A 38 8.52 15.06 -8.50
C GLU A 38 8.80 13.70 -9.15
N ASN A 39 9.61 12.86 -8.49
CA ASN A 39 9.91 11.51 -8.99
C ASN A 39 8.67 10.61 -9.03
N TRP A 40 7.76 10.77 -8.08
CA TRP A 40 6.51 10.03 -8.07
C TRP A 40 5.63 10.35 -9.30
N TRP A 41 5.53 11.63 -9.65
CA TRP A 41 4.81 12.08 -10.84
C TRP A 41 5.44 11.54 -12.12
N GLU A 42 6.75 11.56 -12.18
CA GLU A 42 7.50 11.02 -13.32
C GLU A 42 7.25 9.50 -13.45
N ALA A 43 7.30 8.77 -12.34
CA ALA A 43 7.01 7.34 -12.32
C ALA A 43 5.57 7.04 -12.77
N LEU A 44 4.59 7.85 -12.35
CA LEU A 44 3.21 7.70 -12.81
C LEU A 44 3.09 7.89 -14.33
N ALA A 45 3.81 8.87 -14.91
CA ALA A 45 3.84 9.08 -16.36
C ALA A 45 4.48 7.89 -17.09
N VAL A 46 5.51 7.26 -16.52
CA VAL A 46 6.13 6.05 -17.09
C VAL A 46 5.18 4.85 -16.98
N CYS A 47 4.44 4.72 -15.89
CA CYS A 47 3.42 3.68 -15.73
C CYS A 47 2.29 3.85 -16.77
N GLU A 48 1.79 5.08 -16.97
CA GLU A 48 0.80 5.38 -18.00
C GLU A 48 1.32 4.99 -19.40
N TYR A 49 2.59 5.27 -19.68
CA TYR A 49 3.21 4.89 -20.95
C TYR A 49 3.38 3.37 -21.11
N ALA A 50 3.73 2.64 -20.05
CA ALA A 50 3.78 1.18 -20.07
C ALA A 50 2.42 0.58 -20.45
N LEU A 51 1.35 1.12 -19.88
CA LEU A 51 -0.01 0.75 -20.22
C LEU A 51 -0.38 1.10 -21.68
N ASP A 52 0.03 2.29 -22.17
CA ASP A 52 -0.20 2.72 -23.56
C ASP A 52 0.49 1.81 -24.58
N THR A 53 1.68 1.35 -24.27
CA THR A 53 2.51 0.52 -25.16
C THR A 53 2.28 -0.98 -24.96
N LYS A 54 1.39 -1.36 -24.05
CA LYS A 54 1.11 -2.76 -23.68
C LYS A 54 2.40 -3.50 -23.30
N GLU A 55 3.18 -2.88 -22.43
CA GLU A 55 4.36 -3.52 -21.85
C GLU A 55 3.90 -4.77 -21.07
N ASP A 56 4.84 -5.65 -20.74
CA ASP A 56 4.54 -6.86 -19.95
C ASP A 56 3.70 -6.55 -18.71
N GLU A 57 2.58 -7.26 -18.55
CA GLU A 57 1.60 -6.98 -17.49
C GLU A 57 2.21 -7.14 -16.11
N LYS A 58 3.02 -8.18 -15.89
CA LYS A 58 3.64 -8.42 -14.57
C LYS A 58 4.67 -7.34 -14.23
N LEU A 59 5.50 -6.94 -15.18
CA LEU A 59 6.45 -5.85 -14.97
C LEU A 59 5.73 -4.52 -14.71
N THR A 60 4.61 -4.29 -15.39
CA THR A 60 3.78 -3.08 -15.20
C THR A 60 3.10 -3.09 -13.83
N GLU A 61 2.58 -4.23 -13.39
CA GLU A 61 2.00 -4.42 -12.07
C GLU A 61 3.04 -4.20 -10.96
N ASP A 62 4.22 -4.83 -11.05
CA ASP A 62 5.30 -4.67 -10.07
C ASP A 62 5.73 -3.19 -9.95
N PHE A 63 5.80 -2.49 -11.07
CA PHE A 63 6.12 -1.07 -11.08
C PHE A 63 4.98 -0.20 -10.52
N PHE A 64 3.73 -0.54 -10.82
CA PHE A 64 2.54 0.11 -10.24
C PHE A 64 2.53 -0.04 -8.71
N GLU A 65 2.75 -1.23 -8.19
CA GLU A 65 2.84 -1.46 -6.75
C GLU A 65 3.96 -0.66 -6.10
N LEU A 66 5.13 -0.60 -6.72
CA LEU A 66 6.25 0.21 -6.25
C LEU A 66 5.86 1.70 -6.14
N ILE A 67 5.18 2.26 -7.16
CA ILE A 67 4.73 3.66 -7.14
C ILE A 67 3.76 3.89 -5.99
N PHE A 68 2.78 3.04 -5.85
CA PHE A 68 1.71 3.25 -4.86
C PHE A 68 2.13 2.88 -3.43
N SER A 69 3.14 2.04 -3.23
CA SER A 69 3.72 1.82 -1.90
C SER A 69 4.35 3.08 -1.30
N ALA A 70 4.84 3.99 -2.14
CA ALA A 70 5.43 5.26 -1.73
C ALA A 70 4.43 6.44 -1.79
N PHE A 71 3.20 6.21 -2.27
CA PHE A 71 2.22 7.28 -2.53
C PHE A 71 1.93 8.12 -1.29
N ASP A 72 1.70 7.48 -0.16
CA ASP A 72 1.33 8.15 1.08
C ASP A 72 2.49 8.87 1.76
N CYS A 73 3.72 8.48 1.42
CA CYS A 73 4.94 9.08 1.96
C CYS A 73 5.39 10.32 1.19
N ASN A 74 4.76 10.64 0.06
CA ASN A 74 5.11 11.82 -0.71
C ASN A 74 4.85 13.10 0.10
N VAL A 75 5.83 13.97 0.08
CA VAL A 75 5.71 15.31 0.67
C VAL A 75 4.53 16.02 0.04
N GLU A 76 3.69 16.61 0.87
CA GLU A 76 2.57 17.42 0.41
C GLU A 76 3.09 18.52 -0.51
N VAL A 77 2.65 18.47 -1.76
CA VAL A 77 2.82 19.57 -2.68
C VAL A 77 1.56 20.43 -2.54
N GLU A 78 1.73 21.72 -2.32
CA GLU A 78 0.59 22.64 -2.37
C GLU A 78 0.01 22.65 -3.78
N LEU A 79 -1.07 21.95 -3.97
CA LEU A 79 -1.82 21.87 -5.22
C LEU A 79 -3.03 22.81 -5.12
N ASN A 80 -3.34 23.50 -6.20
CA ASN A 80 -4.62 24.21 -6.33
C ASN A 80 -5.75 23.23 -6.72
N ALA A 81 -6.99 23.70 -6.71
CA ALA A 81 -8.15 22.84 -6.95
C ALA A 81 -8.15 22.17 -8.35
N GLU A 82 -7.63 22.87 -9.37
CA GLU A 82 -7.52 22.31 -10.73
C GLU A 82 -6.47 21.20 -10.80
N GLU A 83 -5.35 21.36 -10.11
CA GLU A 83 -4.31 20.34 -10.01
C GLU A 83 -4.78 19.13 -9.23
N TYR A 84 -5.54 19.31 -8.14
CA TYR A 84 -6.17 18.20 -7.41
C TYR A 84 -7.07 17.36 -8.31
N GLU A 85 -7.94 18.00 -9.10
CA GLU A 85 -8.84 17.30 -10.02
C GLU A 85 -8.03 16.55 -11.10
N PHE A 86 -7.03 17.19 -11.69
CA PHE A 86 -6.16 16.58 -12.69
C PHE A 86 -5.46 15.33 -12.14
N TRP A 87 -4.94 15.40 -10.91
CA TRP A 87 -4.25 14.26 -10.32
C TRP A 87 -5.19 13.14 -9.93
N TRP A 88 -6.33 13.47 -9.37
CA TRP A 88 -7.37 12.48 -9.11
C TRP A 88 -7.71 11.70 -10.38
N GLU A 89 -7.98 12.39 -11.48
CA GLU A 89 -8.28 11.76 -12.75
C GLU A 89 -7.13 10.87 -13.24
N LYS A 90 -5.88 11.33 -13.16
CA LYS A 90 -4.70 10.57 -13.60
C LYS A 90 -4.48 9.31 -12.78
N VAL A 91 -4.51 9.42 -11.46
CA VAL A 91 -4.37 8.28 -10.55
C VAL A 91 -5.47 7.26 -10.81
N MET A 92 -6.72 7.70 -10.90
CA MET A 92 -7.85 6.80 -11.13
C MET A 92 -7.81 6.15 -12.52
N GLN A 93 -7.38 6.86 -13.56
CA GLN A 93 -7.18 6.29 -14.89
C GLN A 93 -6.12 5.17 -14.90
N VAL A 94 -5.01 5.37 -14.21
CA VAL A 94 -3.97 4.33 -14.09
C VAL A 94 -4.50 3.14 -13.29
N CYS A 95 -5.17 3.37 -12.17
CA CYS A 95 -5.81 2.31 -11.38
C CYS A 95 -6.84 1.51 -12.20
N ASP A 96 -7.70 2.19 -12.95
CA ASP A 96 -8.72 1.53 -13.78
C ASP A 96 -8.10 0.62 -14.84
N ARG A 97 -7.02 1.07 -15.48
CA ARG A 97 -6.33 0.30 -16.52
C ARG A 97 -5.57 -0.91 -15.95
N VAL A 98 -4.92 -0.75 -14.79
CA VAL A 98 -4.29 -1.89 -14.08
C VAL A 98 -5.36 -2.86 -13.60
N ALA A 99 -6.52 -2.38 -13.17
CA ALA A 99 -7.66 -3.20 -12.75
C ALA A 99 -8.25 -4.07 -13.88
N GLU A 100 -7.90 -3.85 -15.13
CA GLU A 100 -8.30 -4.71 -16.26
C GLU A 100 -7.60 -6.09 -16.22
N PHE A 101 -6.39 -6.16 -15.64
CA PHE A 101 -5.59 -7.39 -15.61
C PHE A 101 -5.05 -7.77 -14.22
N SER A 102 -5.10 -6.88 -13.22
CA SER A 102 -4.60 -7.12 -11.87
C SER A 102 -5.53 -6.62 -10.78
N GLY A 103 -5.68 -7.42 -9.71
CA GLY A 103 -6.38 -7.03 -8.49
C GLY A 103 -5.74 -5.84 -7.78
N ALA A 104 -4.43 -5.58 -7.97
CA ALA A 104 -3.74 -4.42 -7.43
C ALA A 104 -4.42 -3.09 -7.83
N GLY A 105 -4.87 -2.98 -9.08
CA GLY A 105 -5.59 -1.80 -9.57
C GLY A 105 -6.89 -1.56 -8.80
N TRP A 106 -7.66 -2.61 -8.52
CA TRP A 106 -8.89 -2.51 -7.72
C TRP A 106 -8.60 -2.17 -6.26
N ALA A 107 -7.63 -2.83 -5.63
CA ALA A 107 -7.24 -2.54 -4.25
C ALA A 107 -6.81 -1.08 -4.09
N GLN A 108 -5.94 -0.61 -4.99
CA GLN A 108 -5.48 0.78 -4.96
C GLN A 108 -6.60 1.78 -5.24
N LYS A 109 -7.52 1.47 -6.14
CA LYS A 109 -8.71 2.30 -6.37
C LYS A 109 -9.55 2.47 -5.10
N GLY A 110 -9.78 1.39 -4.35
CA GLY A 110 -10.45 1.42 -3.06
C GLY A 110 -9.72 2.29 -2.05
N ALA A 111 -8.39 2.14 -1.94
CA ALA A 111 -7.55 2.92 -1.06
C ALA A 111 -7.64 4.43 -1.38
N GLN A 112 -7.61 4.82 -2.65
CA GLN A 112 -7.74 6.22 -3.06
C GLN A 112 -9.05 6.86 -2.58
N TYR A 113 -10.18 6.14 -2.66
CA TYR A 113 -11.45 6.63 -2.13
C TYR A 113 -11.45 6.72 -0.59
N SER A 114 -10.72 5.86 0.12
CA SER A 114 -10.68 5.88 1.58
C SER A 114 -9.82 7.00 2.14
N GLU A 115 -8.69 7.32 1.50
CA GLU A 115 -7.69 8.26 2.01
C GLU A 115 -8.02 9.72 1.77
N ALA A 116 -8.91 10.00 0.84
CA ALA A 116 -9.35 11.37 0.50
C ALA A 116 -8.23 12.34 0.11
N ARG A 117 -7.07 11.85 -0.30
CA ARG A 117 -5.91 12.70 -0.56
C ARG A 117 -6.19 13.80 -1.58
N TYR A 118 -7.03 13.53 -2.57
CA TYR A 118 -7.47 14.50 -3.58
C TYR A 118 -8.95 14.89 -3.41
N GLY A 119 -9.44 14.89 -2.17
CA GLY A 119 -10.72 15.48 -1.81
C GLY A 119 -11.98 14.66 -2.09
N LYS A 120 -11.87 13.46 -2.65
CA LYS A 120 -13.03 12.63 -3.05
C LYS A 120 -13.19 11.39 -2.14
N ARG A 121 -13.29 11.63 -0.83
CA ARG A 121 -13.49 10.53 0.12
C ARG A 121 -14.85 9.90 -0.03
N ASP A 122 -14.89 8.60 -0.31
CA ASP A 122 -16.10 7.79 -0.30
C ASP A 122 -15.80 6.36 0.16
N MET A 123 -16.00 6.13 1.45
CA MET A 123 -15.74 4.81 2.07
C MET A 123 -16.63 3.70 1.53
N SER A 124 -17.74 4.02 0.85
CA SER A 124 -18.64 3.00 0.27
C SER A 124 -17.98 2.23 -0.88
N TYR A 125 -16.95 2.78 -1.50
CA TYR A 125 -16.20 2.11 -2.57
C TYR A 125 -15.11 1.17 -2.06
N LEU A 126 -14.65 1.32 -0.81
CA LEU A 126 -13.51 0.57 -0.29
C LEU A 126 -13.76 -0.95 -0.34
N PHE A 127 -14.79 -1.41 0.35
CA PHE A 127 -15.10 -2.84 0.43
C PHE A 127 -15.39 -3.47 -0.95
N PRO A 128 -16.26 -2.91 -1.82
CA PRO A 128 -16.50 -3.46 -3.15
C PRO A 128 -15.27 -3.53 -4.04
N CYS A 129 -14.34 -2.58 -3.93
CA CYS A 129 -13.08 -2.63 -4.67
C CYS A 129 -12.19 -3.77 -4.20
N TYR A 130 -12.08 -3.97 -2.88
CA TYR A 130 -11.31 -5.09 -2.33
C TYR A 130 -11.95 -6.45 -2.62
N GLU A 131 -13.29 -6.56 -2.66
CA GLU A 131 -13.94 -7.79 -3.13
C GLU A 131 -13.55 -8.12 -4.58
N LYS A 132 -13.55 -7.14 -5.48
CA LYS A 132 -13.10 -7.34 -6.86
C LYS A 132 -11.63 -7.70 -6.96
N ALA A 133 -10.77 -7.08 -6.15
CA ALA A 133 -9.35 -7.44 -6.09
C ALA A 133 -9.16 -8.89 -5.63
N ALA A 134 -9.90 -9.32 -4.63
CA ALA A 134 -9.90 -10.70 -4.15
C ALA A 134 -10.42 -11.69 -5.20
N ASP A 135 -11.49 -11.34 -5.92
CA ASP A 135 -12.04 -12.17 -7.01
C ASP A 135 -11.04 -12.35 -8.17
N MET A 136 -10.09 -11.43 -8.32
CA MET A 136 -8.97 -11.51 -9.27
C MET A 136 -7.76 -12.26 -8.71
N GLY A 137 -7.82 -12.78 -7.49
CA GLY A 137 -6.73 -13.52 -6.86
C GLY A 137 -5.62 -12.64 -6.28
N TRP A 138 -5.92 -11.37 -5.98
CA TRP A 138 -4.97 -10.50 -5.28
C TRP A 138 -4.84 -10.93 -3.83
N ALA A 139 -3.70 -11.53 -3.48
CA ALA A 139 -3.48 -12.26 -2.23
C ALA A 139 -3.77 -11.45 -0.96
N GLU A 140 -3.33 -10.20 -0.92
CA GLU A 140 -3.62 -9.29 0.19
C GLU A 140 -5.12 -9.01 0.31
N ALA A 141 -5.82 -8.79 -0.81
CA ALA A 141 -7.25 -8.51 -0.78
C ALA A 141 -8.08 -9.73 -0.39
N GLU A 142 -7.70 -10.95 -0.82
CA GLU A 142 -8.36 -12.19 -0.38
C GLU A 142 -8.37 -12.28 1.15
N ALA A 143 -7.23 -12.06 1.78
CA ALA A 143 -7.08 -12.09 3.23
C ALA A 143 -7.76 -10.89 3.93
N THR A 144 -7.68 -9.69 3.33
CA THR A 144 -8.31 -8.47 3.84
C THR A 144 -9.83 -8.60 3.87
N VAL A 145 -10.44 -9.08 2.80
CA VAL A 145 -11.90 -9.28 2.71
C VAL A 145 -12.36 -10.33 3.71
N ALA A 146 -11.60 -11.42 3.91
CA ALA A 146 -11.89 -12.41 4.93
C ALA A 146 -11.90 -11.77 6.34
N TYR A 147 -10.89 -10.95 6.64
CA TYR A 147 -10.78 -10.23 7.90
C TYR A 147 -11.92 -9.21 8.11
N TRP A 148 -12.23 -8.40 7.10
CA TRP A 148 -13.30 -7.41 7.19
C TRP A 148 -14.67 -8.05 7.39
N ARG A 149 -14.98 -9.15 6.70
CA ARG A 149 -16.19 -9.93 6.96
C ARG A 149 -16.23 -10.50 8.37
N TYR A 150 -15.12 -11.04 8.84
CA TYR A 150 -15.02 -11.58 10.19
C TYR A 150 -15.25 -10.52 11.29
N MET A 151 -14.65 -9.33 11.11
CA MET A 151 -14.69 -8.24 12.10
C MET A 151 -15.87 -7.28 11.92
N GLY A 152 -16.48 -7.21 10.74
CA GLY A 152 -17.50 -6.21 10.40
C GLY A 152 -16.92 -4.86 10.04
N PHE A 153 -15.71 -4.81 9.46
CA PHE A 153 -15.11 -3.57 9.00
C PHE A 153 -15.53 -3.29 7.56
N TYR A 154 -16.04 -2.08 7.32
CA TYR A 154 -16.48 -1.60 5.99
C TYR A 154 -17.59 -2.43 5.32
N CYS A 155 -18.13 -3.43 6.00
CA CYS A 155 -19.21 -4.29 5.57
C CYS A 155 -20.01 -4.82 6.76
N GLU A 156 -21.14 -5.46 6.53
CA GLU A 156 -21.85 -6.19 7.57
C GLU A 156 -20.98 -7.35 8.10
N GLN A 157 -20.96 -7.51 9.43
CA GLN A 157 -20.22 -8.59 10.06
C GLN A 157 -20.84 -9.94 9.74
N ASP A 158 -20.03 -10.82 9.20
CA ASP A 158 -20.36 -12.23 8.97
C ASP A 158 -19.13 -13.08 9.32
N LYS A 159 -19.12 -13.58 10.58
CA LYS A 159 -17.99 -14.37 11.07
C LYS A 159 -17.85 -15.71 10.38
N GLU A 160 -18.97 -16.34 10.00
CA GLU A 160 -18.95 -17.63 9.32
C GLU A 160 -18.37 -17.49 7.92
N GLU A 161 -18.78 -16.47 7.18
CA GLU A 161 -18.23 -16.14 5.87
C GLU A 161 -16.75 -15.75 5.97
N GLY A 162 -16.36 -14.93 6.96
CA GLY A 162 -14.98 -14.59 7.20
C GLY A 162 -14.10 -15.82 7.44
N GLU A 163 -14.54 -16.75 8.29
CA GLU A 163 -13.86 -18.03 8.54
C GLU A 163 -13.77 -18.88 7.26
N ARG A 164 -14.86 -18.98 6.51
CA ARG A 164 -14.89 -19.73 5.25
C ARG A 164 -13.89 -19.15 4.25
N ARG A 165 -13.80 -17.83 4.12
CA ARG A 165 -12.85 -17.14 3.25
C ARG A 165 -11.41 -17.38 3.71
N PHE A 166 -11.10 -17.26 4.99
CA PHE A 166 -9.77 -17.61 5.50
C PHE A 166 -9.38 -19.06 5.22
N ALA A 167 -10.31 -20.00 5.35
CA ALA A 167 -10.07 -21.42 5.07
C ALA A 167 -9.91 -21.69 3.57
N ALA A 168 -10.42 -20.83 2.70
CA ALA A 168 -10.34 -20.94 1.25
C ALA A 168 -9.05 -20.35 0.66
N LEU A 169 -8.20 -19.67 1.44
CA LEU A 169 -6.93 -19.15 0.97
C LEU A 169 -6.01 -20.30 0.55
N THR A 170 -5.54 -20.28 -0.69
CA THR A 170 -4.76 -21.38 -1.27
C THR A 170 -3.38 -21.00 -1.75
N SER A 171 -3.20 -19.76 -2.21
CA SER A 171 -1.87 -19.30 -2.60
C SER A 171 -0.98 -19.13 -1.36
N PRO A 172 0.33 -19.47 -1.43
CA PRO A 172 1.25 -19.28 -0.31
C PRO A 172 1.23 -17.84 0.23
N GLU A 173 1.15 -16.86 -0.64
CA GLU A 173 1.11 -15.45 -0.28
C GLU A 173 -0.19 -15.09 0.44
N ALA A 174 -1.36 -15.50 -0.08
CA ALA A 174 -2.64 -15.25 0.58
C ALA A 174 -2.72 -15.90 1.97
N ILE A 175 -2.14 -17.10 2.15
CA ILE A 175 -2.06 -17.76 3.44
C ILE A 175 -1.24 -16.93 4.43
N LEU A 176 -0.12 -16.35 4.02
CA LEU A 176 0.73 -15.51 4.87
C LEU A 176 0.00 -14.19 5.23
N TRP A 177 -0.66 -13.54 4.28
CA TRP A 177 -1.54 -12.40 4.56
C TRP A 177 -2.69 -12.79 5.50
N GLY A 178 -3.29 -13.97 5.31
CA GLY A 178 -4.31 -14.52 6.18
C GLY A 178 -3.84 -14.68 7.62
N LYS A 179 -2.63 -15.20 7.86
CA LYS A 179 -2.01 -15.26 9.19
C LYS A 179 -1.85 -13.87 9.81
N HIS A 180 -1.39 -12.89 9.02
CA HIS A 180 -1.23 -11.51 9.48
C HIS A 180 -2.56 -10.91 9.97
N TYR A 181 -3.62 -11.03 9.17
CA TYR A 181 -4.94 -10.53 9.56
C TYR A 181 -5.58 -11.34 10.70
N ARG A 182 -5.26 -12.63 10.83
CA ARG A 182 -5.63 -13.42 12.03
C ARG A 182 -4.98 -12.87 13.29
N ALA A 183 -3.72 -12.45 13.22
CA ALA A 183 -3.07 -11.83 14.38
C ALA A 183 -3.82 -10.55 14.83
N PHE A 184 -4.28 -9.73 13.91
CA PHE A 184 -5.14 -8.59 14.25
C PHE A 184 -6.47 -9.03 14.87
N ALA A 185 -7.14 -10.05 14.34
CA ALA A 185 -8.38 -10.55 14.89
C ALA A 185 -8.20 -11.05 16.34
N GLU A 186 -7.12 -11.81 16.62
CA GLU A 186 -6.78 -12.28 17.98
C GLU A 186 -6.52 -11.09 18.94
N GLU A 187 -5.79 -10.09 18.47
CA GLU A 187 -5.53 -8.89 19.28
C GLU A 187 -6.80 -8.12 19.61
N PHE A 188 -7.71 -7.94 18.65
CA PHE A 188 -9.01 -7.29 18.88
C PHE A 188 -9.93 -8.10 19.79
N THR A 189 -9.85 -9.43 19.78
CA THR A 189 -10.62 -10.31 20.65
C THR A 189 -10.00 -10.45 22.05
N GLY A 190 -8.80 -9.92 22.26
CA GLY A 190 -8.11 -9.84 23.55
C GLY A 190 -6.99 -10.85 23.75
N ASP A 191 -6.74 -11.77 22.80
CA ASP A 191 -5.61 -12.73 22.90
C ASP A 191 -4.33 -12.14 22.30
N LYS A 192 -3.78 -11.15 23.01
CA LYS A 192 -2.53 -10.48 22.61
C LYS A 192 -1.34 -11.44 22.56
N ALA A 193 -1.31 -12.46 23.40
CA ALA A 193 -0.21 -13.43 23.41
C ALA A 193 -0.19 -14.26 22.13
N LYS A 194 -1.35 -14.72 21.70
CA LYS A 194 -1.50 -15.44 20.42
C LYS A 194 -1.20 -14.56 19.22
N ALA A 195 -1.66 -13.29 19.21
CA ALA A 195 -1.34 -12.34 18.17
C ALA A 195 0.18 -12.15 18.03
N LEU A 196 0.90 -11.96 19.13
CA LEU A 196 2.35 -11.84 19.16
C LEU A 196 3.04 -13.12 18.67
N GLN A 197 2.57 -14.29 19.08
CA GLN A 197 3.09 -15.58 18.60
C GLN A 197 2.98 -15.69 17.06
N ILE A 198 1.81 -15.40 16.50
CA ILE A 198 1.58 -15.47 15.04
C ILE A 198 2.52 -14.50 14.30
N ARG A 199 2.70 -13.26 14.80
CA ARG A 199 3.61 -12.28 14.18
C ARG A 199 5.06 -12.75 14.19
N ASN A 200 5.52 -13.35 15.28
CA ASN A 200 6.89 -13.89 15.35
C ASN A 200 7.08 -15.09 14.41
N GLU A 201 6.10 -15.97 14.31
CA GLU A 201 6.10 -17.08 13.35
C GLU A 201 6.18 -16.55 11.90
N LEU A 202 5.38 -15.52 11.56
CA LEU A 202 5.43 -14.87 10.26
C LEU A 202 6.81 -14.29 9.95
N LEU A 203 7.46 -13.60 10.91
CA LEU A 203 8.82 -13.07 10.71
C LEU A 203 9.85 -14.16 10.47
N ALA A 204 9.66 -15.36 11.02
CA ALA A 204 10.54 -16.49 10.78
C ALA A 204 10.31 -17.13 9.39
N GLU A 205 9.10 -17.05 8.86
CA GLU A 205 8.74 -17.63 7.55
C GLU A 205 9.04 -16.68 6.37
N LEU A 206 8.92 -15.35 6.59
CA LEU A 206 9.03 -14.34 5.53
C LEU A 206 10.48 -14.02 5.17
N PRO A 207 10.84 -13.91 3.87
CA PRO A 207 12.13 -13.37 3.43
C PRO A 207 12.38 -11.94 3.94
N GLU A 208 13.65 -11.52 4.03
CA GLU A 208 14.00 -10.19 4.56
C GLU A 208 13.47 -9.07 3.66
N GLY A 209 13.32 -9.05 2.50
CA GLY A 209 12.80 -7.95 1.64
C GLY A 209 11.30 -8.02 1.38
N GLU A 210 10.60 -8.96 1.98
CA GLU A 210 9.18 -9.18 1.69
C GLU A 210 8.31 -8.05 2.24
N ARG A 211 7.42 -7.51 1.41
CA ARG A 211 6.52 -6.39 1.76
C ARG A 211 5.69 -6.69 3.02
N LEU A 212 5.13 -7.90 3.12
CA LEU A 212 4.35 -8.30 4.30
C LEU A 212 5.17 -8.21 5.59
N ARG A 213 6.48 -8.42 5.53
CA ARG A 213 7.36 -8.28 6.70
C ARG A 213 7.33 -6.86 7.28
N ALA A 214 7.26 -5.83 6.42
CA ALA A 214 7.11 -4.44 6.86
C ALA A 214 5.79 -4.23 7.62
N HIS A 215 4.69 -4.80 7.15
CA HIS A 215 3.40 -4.75 7.84
C HIS A 215 3.43 -5.47 9.20
N VAL A 216 4.13 -6.60 9.29
CA VAL A 216 4.30 -7.33 10.57
C VAL A 216 5.13 -6.51 11.55
N TYR A 217 6.21 -5.86 11.11
CA TYR A 217 7.00 -4.98 11.97
C TYR A 217 6.18 -3.78 12.46
N ALA A 218 5.43 -3.11 11.58
CA ALA A 218 4.55 -2.02 11.99
C ALA A 218 3.53 -2.47 13.06
N ALA A 219 2.91 -3.64 12.87
CA ALA A 219 1.96 -4.20 13.83
C ALA A 219 2.61 -4.60 15.17
N LEU A 220 3.90 -4.97 15.19
CA LEU A 220 4.66 -5.20 16.43
C LEU A 220 4.95 -3.88 17.16
N GLY A 221 5.32 -2.82 16.45
CA GLY A 221 5.45 -1.48 17.01
C GLY A 221 4.17 -1.03 17.69
N ASP A 222 3.02 -1.13 17.01
CA ASP A 222 1.70 -0.82 17.57
C ASP A 222 1.34 -1.61 18.81
N ALA A 223 1.73 -2.88 18.86
CA ALA A 223 1.46 -3.72 20.01
C ALA A 223 2.24 -3.27 21.26
N LEU A 224 3.46 -2.73 21.06
CA LEU A 224 4.27 -2.15 22.14
C LEU A 224 3.71 -0.82 22.62
N ASP A 225 3.29 0.09 21.73
CA ASP A 225 2.63 1.35 22.11
C ASP A 225 1.42 1.08 23.00
N ARG A 226 0.54 0.17 22.58
CA ARG A 226 -0.65 -0.21 23.36
C ARG A 226 -0.36 -0.93 24.69
N ALA A 227 0.82 -1.48 24.84
CA ALA A 227 1.24 -2.18 26.07
C ALA A 227 2.03 -1.30 27.04
N GLU A 228 2.22 0.01 26.71
CA GLU A 228 3.15 0.90 27.41
C GLU A 228 4.57 0.27 27.51
N GLY A 229 4.99 -0.36 26.40
CA GLY A 229 6.21 -1.14 26.31
C GLY A 229 7.47 -0.27 26.16
N ASN A 230 8.55 -0.91 25.71
CA ASN A 230 9.84 -0.24 25.49
C ASN A 230 9.79 0.62 24.23
N VAL A 231 9.78 1.95 24.40
CA VAL A 231 9.71 2.92 23.30
C VAL A 231 10.89 2.82 22.31
N ALA A 232 12.05 2.39 22.76
CA ALA A 232 13.18 2.16 21.87
C ALA A 232 12.98 0.93 20.97
N GLU A 233 12.37 -0.11 21.48
CA GLU A 233 12.01 -1.30 20.71
C GLU A 233 10.86 -1.01 19.75
N GLU A 234 9.88 -0.21 20.17
CA GLU A 234 8.80 0.29 19.30
C GLU A 234 9.36 1.07 18.11
N ALA A 235 10.26 2.04 18.35
CA ALA A 235 10.92 2.80 17.30
C ALA A 235 11.69 1.88 16.34
N ALA A 236 12.45 0.91 16.86
CA ALA A 236 13.21 -0.04 16.07
C ALA A 236 12.31 -0.90 15.15
N TYR A 237 11.08 -1.21 15.54
CA TYR A 237 10.14 -1.93 14.66
C TYR A 237 9.65 -1.04 13.52
N TYR A 238 9.32 0.23 13.77
CA TYR A 238 8.94 1.14 12.68
C TYR A 238 10.11 1.44 11.74
N GLU A 239 11.34 1.56 12.25
CA GLU A 239 12.55 1.69 11.41
C GLU A 239 12.70 0.47 10.48
N LYS A 240 12.62 -0.75 11.01
CA LYS A 240 12.69 -1.98 10.21
C LYS A 240 11.60 -2.05 9.14
N ALA A 241 10.39 -1.59 9.45
CA ALA A 241 9.32 -1.52 8.46
C ALA A 241 9.67 -0.56 7.32
N LEU A 242 10.23 0.62 7.64
CA LEU A 242 10.61 1.64 6.67
C LEU A 242 11.83 1.26 5.82
N GLU A 243 12.75 0.43 6.35
CA GLU A 243 13.87 -0.14 5.57
C GLU A 243 13.39 -1.04 4.42
N ILE A 244 12.24 -1.71 4.59
CA ILE A 244 11.67 -2.60 3.57
C ILE A 244 10.80 -1.82 2.59
N VAL A 245 9.81 -1.07 3.11
CA VAL A 245 8.86 -0.32 2.31
C VAL A 245 8.58 1.04 2.95
N PRO A 246 8.78 2.15 2.22
CA PRO A 246 8.32 3.46 2.69
C PRO A 246 6.80 3.43 2.90
N ASN A 247 6.35 3.76 4.11
CA ASN A 247 4.93 3.87 4.39
C ASN A 247 4.66 5.00 5.39
N LEU A 248 3.61 5.75 5.12
CA LEU A 248 3.26 6.93 5.92
C LEU A 248 2.92 6.57 7.36
N TYR A 249 2.33 5.40 7.57
CA TYR A 249 1.92 4.94 8.89
C TYR A 249 3.12 4.80 9.84
N SER A 250 4.11 3.99 9.46
CA SER A 250 5.34 3.82 10.25
C SER A 250 6.12 5.12 10.39
N LEU A 251 6.17 5.94 9.31
CA LEU A 251 6.86 7.23 9.35
C LEU A 251 6.24 8.20 10.36
N LYS A 252 4.92 8.33 10.39
CA LYS A 252 4.20 9.19 11.36
C LYS A 252 4.40 8.72 12.79
N ASN A 253 4.32 7.40 13.04
CA ASN A 253 4.49 6.85 14.37
C ASN A 253 5.93 7.06 14.85
N LEU A 254 6.92 6.76 14.01
CA LEU A 254 8.33 7.00 14.32
C LEU A 254 8.63 8.48 14.60
N ALA A 255 8.14 9.38 13.74
CA ALA A 255 8.30 10.81 13.95
C ALA A 255 7.65 11.28 15.27
N THR A 256 6.51 10.71 15.64
CA THR A 256 5.83 11.00 16.92
C THR A 256 6.68 10.53 18.10
N LEU A 257 7.30 9.33 18.00
CA LEU A 257 8.20 8.83 19.03
C LEU A 257 9.42 9.72 19.19
N TYR A 258 10.10 10.10 18.12
CA TYR A 258 11.27 10.98 18.17
C TYR A 258 10.91 12.38 18.68
N PHE A 259 9.71 12.85 18.40
CA PHE A 259 9.24 14.12 18.97
C PHE A 259 9.02 14.03 20.50
N ARG A 260 8.45 12.90 20.98
CA ARG A 260 8.19 12.67 22.41
C ARG A 260 9.44 12.29 23.19
N TYR A 261 10.38 11.58 22.56
CA TYR A 261 11.57 10.99 23.15
C TYR A 261 12.81 11.34 22.30
N PRO A 262 13.30 12.60 22.36
CA PRO A 262 14.40 13.07 21.52
C PRO A 262 15.71 12.29 21.69
N GLU A 263 15.86 11.58 22.80
CA GLU A 263 17.02 10.72 23.08
C GLU A 263 17.09 9.46 22.22
N LEU A 264 16.05 9.14 21.48
CA LEU A 264 16.02 7.98 20.56
C LEU A 264 16.57 8.30 19.17
N ASN A 265 16.74 9.58 18.83
CA ASN A 265 17.13 10.03 17.49
C ASN A 265 18.65 10.28 17.35
#